data_f0bd69a180bd6ef9d5b2ad6e220e5765
#
_entry.id   f0bd69a180bd6ef9d5b2ad6e220e5765
#
_cell.length_a   1.000
_cell.length_b   1.000
_cell.length_c   1.000
_cell.angle_alpha   90.00
_cell.angle_beta   90.00
_cell.angle_gamma   90.00
#
_symmetry.space_group_name_H-M   'P 1'
#
loop_
_entity.id
_entity.type
_entity.pdbx_description
1 polymer ?
#
loop_
_entity_poly.entity_id
_entity_poly.type
_entity_poly.pdbx_seq_one_letter_code
_entity_poly.pdbx_strand_id
1 'polypeptide(L)'
;MPNDPDQDSPREKILISPRYLAASLPNDHHQLLDIFAEETAWSAHADASSLIVTSPCRRITIRHDQAVVGRGPHMVISARTDEEAAERWRADIAGNVPIEFVARLIGTLAGELAADPDHVVYGIGAEPGLLELYVDVGSWTHFDDFGLSGFISHDGHAAVVGRPVDSPAPPIHGDASITWHLAASPEDLGHLWDISFTDKTPPFLMHAVVAETLDPRPTLRSTSFPFPAAVAPLVTIEQVSSPSRRPSAQPPHAEPPRTPEPKRAPKTR
;
A
#
# COMPACT_ATOMS: atom_id res chain seq x y z
N MET A 1 -32.22 -10.24 -11.79
CA MET A 1 -31.39 -10.62 -10.63
C MET A 1 -31.94 -9.85 -9.44
N PRO A 2 -32.38 -10.46 -8.35
CA PRO A 2 -32.81 -9.71 -7.18
C PRO A 2 -31.58 -9.03 -6.55
N ASN A 3 -31.68 -7.73 -6.30
CA ASN A 3 -30.69 -6.97 -5.52
C ASN A 3 -30.61 -7.60 -4.12
N ASP A 4 -29.44 -8.04 -3.74
CA ASP A 4 -29.13 -8.52 -2.40
C ASP A 4 -29.17 -7.32 -1.43
N PRO A 5 -30.12 -7.24 -0.50
CA PRO A 5 -30.25 -6.08 0.40
C PRO A 5 -29.14 -5.98 1.44
N ASP A 6 -28.19 -6.92 1.49
CA ASP A 6 -27.13 -6.98 2.50
C ASP A 6 -25.84 -6.23 2.10
N GLN A 7 -25.78 -5.64 0.88
CA GLN A 7 -24.58 -4.92 0.42
C GLN A 7 -24.39 -3.53 1.04
N ASP A 8 -25.37 -2.99 1.76
CA ASP A 8 -25.36 -1.60 2.26
C ASP A 8 -25.15 -1.47 3.78
N SER A 9 -24.86 -2.57 4.47
CA SER A 9 -24.46 -2.48 5.88
C SER A 9 -23.07 -1.85 5.96
N PRO A 10 -22.87 -0.77 6.71
CA PRO A 10 -21.54 -0.18 6.89
C PRO A 10 -20.64 -1.25 7.47
N ARG A 11 -19.69 -1.76 6.64
CA ARG A 11 -18.72 -2.74 7.10
C ARG A 11 -17.97 -2.12 8.26
N GLU A 12 -18.06 -2.74 9.41
CA GLU A 12 -17.27 -2.34 10.57
C GLU A 12 -15.78 -2.34 10.16
N LYS A 13 -15.06 -1.36 10.66
CA LYS A 13 -13.65 -1.17 10.36
C LYS A 13 -12.80 -1.38 11.59
N ILE A 14 -11.59 -1.86 11.39
CA ILE A 14 -10.58 -2.03 12.43
C ILE A 14 -9.31 -1.30 12.03
N LEU A 15 -8.58 -0.82 13.01
CA LEU A 15 -7.21 -0.30 12.89
C LEU A 15 -6.23 -1.36 13.33
N ILE A 16 -5.19 -1.60 12.56
CA ILE A 16 -4.14 -2.59 12.83
C ILE A 16 -2.79 -1.90 12.96
N SER A 17 -2.08 -2.21 14.04
CA SER A 17 -0.73 -1.71 14.31
C SER A 17 0.15 -2.86 14.86
N PRO A 18 1.42 -2.99 14.43
CA PRO A 18 2.08 -2.14 13.46
C PRO A 18 1.64 -2.41 12.03
N ARG A 19 1.74 -1.40 11.17
CA ARG A 19 1.28 -1.39 9.78
C ARG A 19 1.95 -2.47 8.93
N TYR A 20 3.25 -2.74 9.13
CA TYR A 20 4.00 -3.74 8.36
C TYR A 20 3.55 -5.19 8.63
N LEU A 21 2.75 -5.44 9.66
CA LEU A 21 2.11 -6.74 9.90
C LEU A 21 0.66 -6.82 9.39
N ALA A 22 0.11 -5.71 8.88
CA ALA A 22 -1.25 -5.65 8.36
C ALA A 22 -1.35 -6.13 6.91
N ALA A 23 -0.94 -7.35 6.65
CA ALA A 23 -0.92 -8.01 5.35
C ALA A 23 -2.09 -7.62 4.42
N SER A 24 -1.95 -7.86 3.12
CA SER A 24 -3.02 -7.76 2.13
C SER A 24 -3.47 -9.14 1.66
N LEU A 25 -4.67 -9.24 1.10
CA LEU A 25 -5.09 -10.45 0.40
C LEU A 25 -4.41 -10.52 -0.97
N PRO A 26 -4.16 -11.72 -1.49
CA PRO A 26 -3.54 -11.87 -2.82
C PRO A 26 -4.27 -11.13 -3.94
N ASN A 27 -5.60 -11.01 -3.83
CA ASN A 27 -6.41 -10.31 -4.84
C ASN A 27 -6.44 -8.78 -4.68
N ASP A 28 -6.01 -8.24 -3.53
CA ASP A 28 -6.04 -6.79 -3.28
C ASP A 28 -5.10 -6.05 -4.24
N HIS A 29 -3.91 -6.60 -4.49
CA HIS A 29 -2.94 -6.03 -5.41
C HIS A 29 -3.44 -6.04 -6.86
N HIS A 30 -4.15 -7.10 -7.28
CA HIS A 30 -4.76 -7.17 -8.59
C HIS A 30 -5.81 -6.07 -8.77
N GLN A 31 -6.74 -5.95 -7.80
CA GLN A 31 -7.77 -4.92 -7.82
C GLN A 31 -7.18 -3.50 -7.80
N LEU A 32 -6.10 -3.28 -7.04
CA LEU A 32 -5.39 -2.01 -7.04
C LEU A 32 -4.88 -1.66 -8.44
N LEU A 33 -4.28 -2.62 -9.14
CA LEU A 33 -3.74 -2.40 -10.49
C LEU A 33 -4.84 -2.17 -11.53
N ASP A 34 -5.97 -2.86 -11.42
CA ASP A 34 -7.14 -2.65 -12.30
C ASP A 34 -7.66 -1.21 -12.12
N ILE A 35 -7.92 -0.79 -10.89
CA ILE A 35 -8.38 0.58 -10.58
C ILE A 35 -7.34 1.60 -11.05
N PHE A 36 -6.06 1.37 -10.78
CA PHE A 36 -4.99 2.25 -11.22
C PHE A 36 -4.96 2.44 -12.74
N ALA A 37 -5.09 1.34 -13.51
CA ALA A 37 -5.11 1.41 -14.97
C ALA A 37 -6.36 2.11 -15.50
N GLU A 38 -7.54 1.90 -14.87
CA GLU A 38 -8.79 2.57 -15.23
C GLU A 38 -8.76 4.09 -14.97
N GLU A 39 -8.11 4.52 -13.89
CA GLU A 39 -8.04 5.92 -13.47
C GLU A 39 -6.89 6.70 -14.12
N THR A 40 -5.98 6.02 -14.82
CA THR A 40 -4.79 6.62 -15.41
C THR A 40 -4.69 6.34 -16.92
N ALA A 41 -3.70 6.94 -17.58
CA ALA A 41 -3.41 6.66 -18.99
C ALA A 41 -2.56 5.39 -19.20
N TRP A 42 -2.38 4.55 -18.17
CA TRP A 42 -1.66 3.29 -18.29
C TRP A 42 -2.54 2.23 -18.96
N SER A 43 -1.95 1.42 -19.82
CA SER A 43 -2.67 0.33 -20.48
C SER A 43 -2.58 -0.96 -19.68
N ALA A 44 -3.71 -1.65 -19.49
CA ALA A 44 -3.76 -2.96 -18.86
C ALA A 44 -4.01 -4.05 -19.89
N HIS A 45 -3.31 -5.16 -19.72
CA HIS A 45 -3.53 -6.40 -20.46
C HIS A 45 -3.55 -7.56 -19.47
N ALA A 46 -4.69 -8.26 -19.42
CA ALA A 46 -4.86 -9.43 -18.55
C ALA A 46 -4.90 -10.70 -19.37
N ASP A 47 -4.22 -11.75 -18.90
CA ASP A 47 -4.40 -13.11 -19.34
C ASP A 47 -4.96 -13.99 -18.20
N ALA A 48 -4.98 -15.32 -18.38
CA ALA A 48 -5.55 -16.24 -17.40
C ALA A 48 -4.79 -16.27 -16.05
N SER A 49 -3.55 -15.80 -16.00
CA SER A 49 -2.65 -15.95 -14.87
C SER A 49 -1.94 -14.68 -14.46
N SER A 50 -1.92 -13.65 -15.31
CA SER A 50 -1.19 -12.42 -15.07
C SER A 50 -1.95 -11.17 -15.52
N LEU A 51 -1.67 -10.05 -14.85
CA LEU A 51 -2.06 -8.72 -15.26
C LEU A 51 -0.79 -7.92 -15.54
N ILE A 52 -0.70 -7.36 -16.72
CA ILE A 52 0.43 -6.51 -17.15
C ILE A 52 -0.10 -5.08 -17.35
N VAL A 53 0.44 -4.15 -16.61
CA VAL A 53 0.12 -2.72 -16.71
C VAL A 53 1.34 -1.98 -17.25
N THR A 54 1.17 -1.28 -18.38
CA THR A 54 2.26 -0.61 -19.10
C THR A 54 2.05 0.89 -19.13
N SER A 55 3.10 1.63 -18.83
CA SER A 55 3.09 3.09 -18.84
C SER A 55 2.82 3.68 -20.23
N PRO A 56 2.31 4.94 -20.34
CA PRO A 56 2.08 5.60 -21.62
C PRO A 56 3.35 5.73 -22.49
N CYS A 57 4.52 5.88 -21.87
CA CYS A 57 5.80 5.91 -22.58
C CYS A 57 6.36 4.52 -22.94
N ARG A 58 5.70 3.43 -22.55
CA ARG A 58 6.06 2.01 -22.75
C ARG A 58 7.39 1.59 -22.14
N ARG A 59 8.00 2.40 -21.28
CA ARG A 59 9.30 2.11 -20.67
C ARG A 59 9.18 1.49 -19.27
N ILE A 60 7.99 1.56 -18.64
CA ILE A 60 7.72 0.94 -17.35
C ILE A 60 6.63 -0.10 -17.52
N THR A 61 6.86 -1.26 -16.92
CA THR A 61 5.89 -2.36 -16.88
C THR A 61 5.71 -2.83 -15.45
N ILE A 62 4.46 -3.02 -15.03
CA ILE A 62 4.09 -3.67 -13.78
C ILE A 62 3.44 -4.99 -14.15
N ARG A 63 4.03 -6.11 -13.75
CA ARG A 63 3.48 -7.45 -13.95
C ARG A 63 3.05 -8.01 -12.61
N HIS A 64 1.83 -8.49 -12.51
CA HIS A 64 1.27 -9.18 -11.37
C HIS A 64 0.85 -10.58 -11.76
N ASP A 65 1.47 -11.61 -11.17
CA ASP A 65 1.21 -13.02 -11.43
C ASP A 65 0.34 -13.60 -10.31
N GLN A 66 -0.89 -14.01 -10.62
CA GLN A 66 -1.86 -14.55 -9.63
C GLN A 66 -1.51 -15.96 -9.16
N ALA A 67 -0.81 -16.73 -9.99
CA ALA A 67 -0.57 -18.15 -9.78
C ALA A 67 0.76 -18.48 -9.08
N VAL A 68 1.47 -17.47 -8.57
CA VAL A 68 2.76 -17.73 -7.90
C VAL A 68 2.51 -18.45 -6.57
N VAL A 69 2.80 -19.74 -6.55
CA VAL A 69 2.81 -20.56 -5.34
C VAL A 69 4.25 -20.63 -4.85
N GLY A 70 4.52 -20.05 -3.69
CA GLY A 70 5.85 -20.11 -3.08
C GLY A 70 6.45 -18.75 -2.75
N ARG A 71 7.78 -18.69 -2.64
CA ARG A 71 8.52 -17.48 -2.21
C ARG A 71 8.95 -16.54 -3.35
N GLY A 72 8.50 -16.79 -4.58
CA GLY A 72 8.82 -15.92 -5.70
C GLY A 72 8.02 -14.61 -5.68
N PRO A 73 8.50 -13.56 -6.37
CA PRO A 73 7.75 -12.31 -6.50
C PRO A 73 6.46 -12.58 -7.28
N HIS A 74 5.33 -12.10 -6.74
CA HIS A 74 4.04 -12.11 -7.42
C HIS A 74 3.78 -10.82 -8.19
N MET A 75 4.53 -9.76 -7.88
CA MET A 75 4.50 -8.52 -8.64
C MET A 75 5.93 -8.06 -8.93
N VAL A 76 6.17 -7.64 -10.17
CA VAL A 76 7.44 -7.10 -10.63
C VAL A 76 7.20 -5.79 -11.34
N ILE A 77 7.89 -4.75 -10.90
CA ILE A 77 7.96 -3.46 -11.60
C ILE A 77 9.30 -3.39 -12.28
N SER A 78 9.31 -3.16 -13.58
CA SER A 78 10.56 -3.06 -14.35
C SER A 78 10.60 -1.82 -15.24
N ALA A 79 11.79 -1.28 -15.41
CA ALA A 79 12.06 -0.16 -16.30
C ALA A 79 13.07 -0.54 -17.39
N ARG A 80 12.86 0.00 -18.58
CA ARG A 80 13.71 -0.16 -19.75
C ARG A 80 13.92 1.17 -20.41
N THR A 81 15.02 1.32 -21.16
CA THR A 81 15.28 2.56 -21.94
C THR A 81 14.31 2.69 -23.10
N ASP A 82 13.94 1.58 -23.69
CA ASP A 82 12.92 1.42 -24.72
C ASP A 82 12.29 0.03 -24.61
N GLU A 83 11.28 -0.27 -25.42
CA GLU A 83 10.47 -1.50 -25.33
C GLU A 83 11.30 -2.79 -25.55
N GLU A 84 12.36 -2.74 -26.36
CA GLU A 84 13.20 -3.88 -26.72
C GLU A 84 14.50 -3.96 -25.90
N ALA A 85 14.81 -2.92 -25.12
CA ALA A 85 16.03 -2.86 -24.34
C ALA A 85 16.03 -3.84 -23.16
N ALA A 86 17.23 -4.16 -22.70
CA ALA A 86 17.39 -4.88 -21.43
C ALA A 86 16.81 -4.07 -20.26
N GLU A 87 16.34 -4.78 -19.25
CA GLU A 87 15.90 -4.20 -18.00
C GLU A 87 17.00 -3.35 -17.37
N ARG A 88 16.66 -2.12 -17.00
CA ARG A 88 17.59 -1.19 -16.37
C ARG A 88 17.53 -1.27 -14.84
N TRP A 89 16.33 -1.31 -14.31
CA TRP A 89 16.11 -1.55 -12.89
C TRP A 89 14.80 -2.32 -12.68
N ARG A 90 14.71 -2.93 -11.50
CA ARG A 90 13.59 -3.76 -11.11
C ARG A 90 13.26 -3.58 -9.63
N ALA A 91 11.97 -3.65 -9.31
CA ALA A 91 11.47 -3.86 -7.97
C ALA A 91 10.64 -5.15 -7.95
N ASP A 92 11.00 -6.06 -7.06
CA ASP A 92 10.32 -7.34 -6.83
C ASP A 92 9.48 -7.25 -5.55
N ILE A 93 8.24 -7.68 -5.61
CA ILE A 93 7.29 -7.66 -4.50
C ILE A 93 6.80 -9.08 -4.27
N ALA A 94 7.04 -9.63 -3.09
CA ALA A 94 6.70 -11.00 -2.74
C ALA A 94 5.91 -11.09 -1.43
N GLY A 95 5.12 -12.16 -1.30
CA GLY A 95 4.30 -12.37 -0.12
C GLY A 95 3.10 -11.41 0.00
N ASN A 96 2.61 -11.24 1.21
CA ASN A 96 1.40 -10.47 1.49
C ASN A 96 1.73 -9.02 1.90
N VAL A 97 2.46 -8.29 1.03
CA VAL A 97 2.82 -6.89 1.27
C VAL A 97 1.56 -6.06 1.56
N PRO A 98 1.55 -5.21 2.59
CA PRO A 98 0.42 -4.31 2.84
C PRO A 98 0.09 -3.47 1.60
N ILE A 99 -1.20 -3.41 1.25
CA ILE A 99 -1.68 -2.75 0.02
C ILE A 99 -1.27 -1.28 -0.04
N GLU A 100 -1.14 -0.61 1.11
CA GLU A 100 -0.73 0.78 1.22
C GLU A 100 0.69 1.01 0.70
N PHE A 101 1.60 0.05 0.92
CA PHE A 101 2.99 0.12 0.45
C PHE A 101 3.04 0.04 -1.08
N VAL A 102 2.28 -0.89 -1.64
CA VAL A 102 2.17 -1.06 -3.10
C VAL A 102 1.49 0.16 -3.73
N ALA A 103 0.39 0.64 -3.13
CA ALA A 103 -0.31 1.82 -3.62
C ALA A 103 0.58 3.08 -3.59
N ARG A 104 1.36 3.24 -2.51
CA ARG A 104 2.32 4.34 -2.39
C ARG A 104 3.42 4.26 -3.43
N LEU A 105 3.99 3.08 -3.64
CA LEU A 105 5.03 2.82 -4.63
C LEU A 105 4.54 3.16 -6.05
N ILE A 106 3.38 2.60 -6.45
CA ILE A 106 2.80 2.80 -7.78
C ILE A 106 2.38 4.26 -7.98
N GLY A 107 1.74 4.87 -6.98
CA GLY A 107 1.33 6.28 -7.04
C GLY A 107 2.52 7.23 -7.18
N THR A 108 3.60 7.00 -6.45
CA THR A 108 4.85 7.77 -6.57
C THR A 108 5.47 7.57 -7.95
N LEU A 109 5.58 6.31 -8.42
CA LEU A 109 6.09 6.00 -9.75
C LEU A 109 5.32 6.72 -10.86
N ALA A 110 3.99 6.68 -10.81
CA ALA A 110 3.15 7.32 -11.82
C ALA A 110 3.27 8.85 -11.80
N GLY A 111 3.33 9.45 -10.62
CA GLY A 111 3.51 10.90 -10.46
C GLY A 111 4.84 11.39 -11.03
N GLU A 112 5.93 10.73 -10.67
CA GLU A 112 7.28 11.06 -11.15
C GLU A 112 7.42 10.80 -12.66
N LEU A 113 6.85 9.70 -13.16
CA LEU A 113 6.87 9.38 -14.59
C LEU A 113 6.09 10.40 -15.43
N ALA A 114 5.00 10.94 -14.91
CA ALA A 114 4.24 11.99 -15.56
C ALA A 114 5.00 13.33 -15.60
N ALA A 115 5.84 13.60 -14.60
CA ALA A 115 6.66 14.79 -14.50
C ALA A 115 7.91 14.70 -15.39
N ASP A 116 8.66 13.61 -15.27
CA ASP A 116 9.91 13.39 -16.02
C ASP A 116 10.18 11.89 -16.25
N PRO A 117 9.76 11.33 -17.38
CA PRO A 117 10.00 9.92 -17.71
C PRO A 117 11.48 9.51 -17.74
N ASP A 118 12.36 10.43 -18.14
CA ASP A 118 13.80 10.15 -18.24
C ASP A 118 14.43 10.07 -16.85
N HIS A 119 14.01 10.93 -15.92
CA HIS A 119 14.43 10.85 -14.52
C HIS A 119 14.06 9.50 -13.89
N VAL A 120 12.87 8.97 -14.17
CA VAL A 120 12.44 7.67 -13.65
C VAL A 120 13.23 6.51 -14.23
N VAL A 121 13.53 6.55 -15.54
CA VAL A 121 14.20 5.44 -16.23
C VAL A 121 15.72 5.49 -16.02
N TYR A 122 16.33 6.69 -16.11
CA TYR A 122 17.78 6.85 -16.04
C TYR A 122 18.29 7.39 -14.71
N GLY A 123 17.40 7.61 -13.74
CA GLY A 123 17.73 8.14 -12.43
C GLY A 123 18.92 7.44 -11.79
N ILE A 124 19.66 8.17 -10.99
CA ILE A 124 20.79 7.65 -10.23
C ILE A 124 20.21 6.72 -9.15
N GLY A 125 20.74 5.50 -9.05
CA GLY A 125 20.33 4.53 -8.03
C GLY A 125 20.46 5.09 -6.61
N ALA A 126 19.76 4.47 -5.68
CA ALA A 126 19.76 4.89 -4.29
C ALA A 126 21.11 4.61 -3.64
N GLU A 127 21.75 5.64 -3.10
CA GLU A 127 22.91 5.47 -2.24
C GLU A 127 22.49 5.04 -0.84
N PRO A 128 23.20 4.10 -0.20
CA PRO A 128 22.89 3.63 1.16
C PRO A 128 22.81 4.75 2.23
N GLY A 129 23.58 5.82 2.08
CA GLY A 129 23.56 6.98 2.99
C GLY A 129 22.22 7.72 3.10
N LEU A 130 21.27 7.43 2.21
CA LEU A 130 19.92 8.00 2.30
C LEU A 130 19.11 7.47 3.48
N LEU A 131 19.49 6.36 4.11
CA LEU A 131 18.87 5.88 5.34
C LEU A 131 19.09 6.82 6.53
N GLU A 132 20.17 7.59 6.54
CA GLU A 132 20.46 8.55 7.61
C GLU A 132 19.35 9.62 7.76
N LEU A 133 18.57 9.86 6.70
CA LEU A 133 17.42 10.78 6.74
C LEU A 133 16.26 10.26 7.62
N TYR A 134 16.25 8.99 7.98
CA TYR A 134 15.20 8.34 8.76
C TYR A 134 15.64 8.01 10.21
N VAL A 135 16.83 8.44 10.63
CA VAL A 135 17.44 8.11 11.95
C VAL A 135 16.59 8.51 13.16
N ASP A 136 15.61 9.37 12.98
CA ASP A 136 14.79 9.92 14.07
C ASP A 136 13.40 9.26 14.21
N VAL A 137 13.19 8.11 13.58
CA VAL A 137 11.91 7.37 13.69
C VAL A 137 11.95 6.50 14.93
N GLY A 138 11.52 7.05 16.05
CA GLY A 138 11.69 6.60 17.44
C GLY A 138 11.26 5.17 17.82
N SER A 139 10.88 4.32 16.86
CA SER A 139 10.52 2.91 17.08
C SER A 139 11.38 1.93 16.28
N TRP A 140 12.43 2.40 15.61
CA TRP A 140 13.33 1.56 14.82
C TRP A 140 14.77 1.73 15.26
N THR A 141 15.54 0.65 15.25
CA THR A 141 16.95 0.63 15.63
C THR A 141 17.81 0.59 14.38
N HIS A 142 18.69 1.59 14.22
CA HIS A 142 19.69 1.60 13.16
C HIS A 142 20.76 0.54 13.41
N PHE A 143 21.21 -0.12 12.34
CA PHE A 143 22.39 -0.98 12.34
C PHE A 143 23.30 -0.64 11.16
N ASP A 144 24.60 -0.86 11.35
CA ASP A 144 25.64 -0.80 10.32
C ASP A 144 26.64 -1.90 10.63
N ASP A 145 26.56 -3.00 9.91
CA ASP A 145 27.37 -4.20 10.17
C ASP A 145 27.63 -5.00 8.91
N PHE A 146 28.87 -5.54 8.79
CA PHE A 146 29.32 -6.38 7.68
C PHE A 146 29.06 -5.82 6.26
N GLY A 147 29.04 -4.47 6.12
CA GLY A 147 28.78 -3.83 4.82
C GLY A 147 27.30 -3.84 4.42
N LEU A 148 26.42 -4.03 5.38
CA LEU A 148 24.98 -3.76 5.31
C LEU A 148 24.65 -2.64 6.28
N SER A 149 23.75 -1.75 5.89
CA SER A 149 23.19 -0.75 6.79
C SER A 149 21.68 -0.75 6.71
N GLY A 150 21.00 -0.33 7.78
CA GLY A 150 19.54 -0.35 7.75
C GLY A 150 18.88 -0.12 9.09
N PHE A 151 17.61 -0.48 9.15
CA PHE A 151 16.78 -0.37 10.34
C PHE A 151 16.06 -1.67 10.63
N ILE A 152 15.95 -1.99 11.90
CA ILE A 152 15.11 -3.08 12.40
C ILE A 152 14.04 -2.49 13.30
N SER A 153 12.81 -2.94 13.16
CA SER A 153 11.70 -2.55 14.04
C SER A 153 12.00 -2.94 15.49
N HIS A 154 11.46 -2.19 16.46
CA HIS A 154 11.72 -2.43 17.89
C HIS A 154 11.33 -3.86 18.34
N ASP A 155 10.30 -4.42 17.72
CA ASP A 155 9.82 -5.78 17.96
C ASP A 155 10.60 -6.86 17.18
N GLY A 156 11.56 -6.45 16.32
CA GLY A 156 12.35 -7.36 15.49
C GLY A 156 11.60 -8.01 14.33
N HIS A 157 10.35 -7.61 14.05
CA HIS A 157 9.51 -8.28 13.07
C HIS A 157 9.65 -7.76 11.64
N ALA A 158 10.25 -6.57 11.46
CA ALA A 158 10.50 -6.00 10.14
C ALA A 158 11.89 -5.36 10.05
N ALA A 159 12.43 -5.33 8.84
CA ALA A 159 13.72 -4.73 8.56
C ALA A 159 13.71 -3.99 7.22
N VAL A 160 14.52 -2.93 7.15
CA VAL A 160 14.91 -2.22 5.94
C VAL A 160 16.42 -2.34 5.83
N VAL A 161 16.93 -2.97 4.78
CA VAL A 161 18.35 -3.28 4.60
C VAL A 161 18.86 -2.66 3.32
N GLY A 162 19.91 -1.85 3.41
CA GLY A 162 20.68 -1.34 2.29
C GLY A 162 22.00 -2.11 2.16
N ARG A 163 22.35 -2.48 0.93
CA ARG A 163 23.60 -3.12 0.58
C ARG A 163 24.31 -2.29 -0.50
N PRO A 164 25.43 -1.62 -0.22
CA PRO A 164 26.23 -1.00 -1.26
C PRO A 164 26.61 -1.96 -2.37
N VAL A 165 26.68 -1.48 -3.60
CA VAL A 165 27.04 -2.32 -4.78
C VAL A 165 28.35 -3.06 -4.58
N ASP A 166 29.36 -2.37 -4.03
CA ASP A 166 30.69 -2.91 -3.76
C ASP A 166 30.84 -3.54 -2.36
N SER A 167 29.73 -3.80 -1.68
CA SER A 167 29.74 -4.38 -0.34
C SER A 167 30.35 -5.77 -0.33
N PRO A 168 31.22 -6.11 0.64
CA PRO A 168 31.70 -7.46 0.87
C PRO A 168 30.60 -8.40 1.39
N ALA A 169 29.46 -7.87 1.81
CA ALA A 169 28.35 -8.67 2.29
C ALA A 169 27.82 -9.62 1.20
N PRO A 170 27.30 -10.80 1.57
CA PRO A 170 26.71 -11.71 0.61
C PRO A 170 25.53 -11.05 -0.12
N PRO A 171 25.28 -11.44 -1.38
CA PRO A 171 24.12 -10.96 -2.13
C PRO A 171 22.80 -11.24 -1.40
N ILE A 172 21.89 -10.26 -1.43
CA ILE A 172 20.53 -10.42 -0.90
C ILE A 172 19.80 -11.45 -1.77
N HIS A 173 19.24 -12.47 -1.16
CA HIS A 173 18.61 -13.61 -1.86
C HIS A 173 19.47 -14.27 -2.97
N GLY A 174 20.80 -14.12 -2.91
CA GLY A 174 21.71 -14.61 -3.94
C GLY A 174 21.79 -13.75 -5.20
N ASP A 175 21.10 -12.63 -5.27
CA ASP A 175 21.13 -11.67 -6.38
C ASP A 175 22.00 -10.47 -6.02
N ALA A 176 23.14 -10.33 -6.69
CA ALA A 176 24.10 -9.25 -6.46
C ALA A 176 23.57 -7.88 -6.91
N SER A 177 22.57 -7.84 -7.78
CA SER A 177 21.96 -6.58 -8.26
C SER A 177 21.02 -5.96 -7.24
N ILE A 178 20.54 -6.72 -6.25
CA ILE A 178 19.67 -6.21 -5.19
C ILE A 178 20.51 -5.41 -4.21
N THR A 179 20.19 -4.13 -4.07
CA THR A 179 20.86 -3.19 -3.15
C THR A 179 19.95 -2.73 -2.00
N TRP A 180 18.63 -2.90 -2.13
CA TRP A 180 17.68 -2.58 -1.08
C TRP A 180 16.69 -3.71 -0.89
N HIS A 181 16.40 -3.99 0.37
CA HIS A 181 15.46 -5.03 0.75
C HIS A 181 14.66 -4.61 1.98
N LEU A 182 13.35 -4.66 1.88
CA LEU A 182 12.42 -4.43 2.95
C LEU A 182 11.65 -5.71 3.20
N ALA A 183 11.52 -6.13 4.44
CA ALA A 183 10.83 -7.39 4.75
C ALA A 183 10.10 -7.33 6.09
N ALA A 184 9.04 -8.12 6.22
CA ALA A 184 8.51 -8.54 7.51
C ALA A 184 8.70 -10.05 7.67
N SER A 185 9.35 -10.42 8.77
CA SER A 185 9.79 -11.81 9.02
C SER A 185 9.85 -12.07 10.53
N PRO A 186 8.70 -12.12 11.23
CA PRO A 186 8.70 -12.48 12.65
C PRO A 186 9.35 -13.84 12.87
N GLU A 187 10.15 -13.97 13.92
CA GLU A 187 10.99 -15.17 14.18
C GLU A 187 10.19 -16.46 14.14
N ASP A 188 9.05 -16.48 14.80
CA ASP A 188 8.19 -17.68 14.93
C ASP A 188 7.35 -17.97 13.67
N LEU A 189 7.15 -17.00 12.79
CA LEU A 189 6.28 -17.11 11.60
C LEU A 189 7.07 -17.23 10.31
N GLY A 190 8.34 -16.85 10.35
CA GLY A 190 9.20 -16.78 9.17
C GLY A 190 8.75 -15.63 8.24
N HIS A 191 9.09 -15.78 6.97
CA HIS A 191 8.90 -14.76 5.95
C HIS A 191 7.40 -14.52 5.64
N LEU A 192 6.93 -13.30 5.83
CA LEU A 192 5.57 -12.86 5.48
C LEU A 192 5.52 -12.15 4.13
N TRP A 193 6.43 -11.20 3.92
CA TRP A 193 6.54 -10.45 2.67
C TRP A 193 7.89 -9.77 2.55
N ASP A 194 8.26 -9.42 1.32
CA ASP A 194 9.39 -8.55 1.03
C ASP A 194 9.19 -7.70 -0.22
N ILE A 195 9.97 -6.62 -0.28
CA ILE A 195 10.15 -5.76 -1.45
C ILE A 195 11.65 -5.60 -1.65
N SER A 196 12.14 -5.94 -2.84
CA SER A 196 13.55 -5.81 -3.21
C SER A 196 13.72 -4.84 -4.37
N PHE A 197 14.78 -4.04 -4.35
CA PHE A 197 15.11 -3.09 -5.40
C PHE A 197 16.53 -3.33 -5.90
N THR A 198 16.72 -3.27 -7.21
CA THR A 198 18.05 -3.34 -7.84
C THR A 198 18.80 -2.01 -7.73
N ASP A 199 20.11 -2.04 -7.98
CA ASP A 199 21.07 -0.94 -7.80
C ASP A 199 20.71 0.37 -8.53
N LYS A 200 20.00 0.28 -9.64
CA LYS A 200 19.61 1.43 -10.47
C LYS A 200 18.18 1.92 -10.23
N THR A 201 17.48 1.34 -9.27
CA THR A 201 16.14 1.80 -8.93
C THR A 201 16.20 3.23 -8.39
N PRO A 202 15.36 4.16 -8.88
CA PRO A 202 15.35 5.54 -8.41
C PRO A 202 15.09 5.65 -6.90
N PRO A 203 15.87 6.48 -6.18
CA PRO A 203 15.79 6.59 -4.71
C PRO A 203 14.40 6.93 -4.19
N PHE A 204 13.65 7.76 -4.89
CA PHE A 204 12.31 8.20 -4.45
C PHE A 204 11.32 7.04 -4.35
N LEU A 205 11.48 5.97 -5.16
CA LEU A 205 10.63 4.76 -5.06
C LEU A 205 10.89 4.00 -3.78
N MET A 206 12.16 3.79 -3.45
CA MET A 206 12.56 3.18 -2.20
C MET A 206 12.08 4.04 -1.00
N HIS A 207 12.32 5.37 -1.04
CA HIS A 207 11.89 6.28 0.02
C HIS A 207 10.38 6.21 0.25
N ALA A 208 9.58 6.10 -0.81
CA ALA A 208 8.13 6.00 -0.70
C ALA A 208 7.71 4.78 0.14
N VAL A 209 8.34 3.63 -0.09
CA VAL A 209 8.03 2.40 0.65
C VAL A 209 8.63 2.41 2.06
N VAL A 210 9.86 2.89 2.23
CA VAL A 210 10.48 3.04 3.55
C VAL A 210 9.64 3.94 4.44
N ALA A 211 9.18 5.09 3.94
CA ALA A 211 8.33 6.00 4.69
C ALA A 211 7.01 5.33 5.16
N GLU A 212 6.39 4.50 4.31
CA GLU A 212 5.19 3.74 4.69
C GLU A 212 5.51 2.63 5.71
N THR A 213 6.67 1.98 5.58
CA THR A 213 7.09 0.92 6.52
C THR A 213 7.38 1.47 7.91
N LEU A 214 8.02 2.63 7.98
CA LEU A 214 8.39 3.30 9.23
C LEU A 214 7.23 4.11 9.86
N ASP A 215 6.11 4.30 9.16
CA ASP A 215 4.97 5.07 9.66
C ASP A 215 4.30 4.36 10.84
N PRO A 216 4.30 4.96 12.05
CA PRO A 216 3.72 4.36 13.24
C PRO A 216 2.19 4.35 13.25
N ARG A 217 1.54 5.07 12.32
CA ARG A 217 0.08 5.14 12.27
C ARG A 217 -0.52 3.78 11.91
N PRO A 218 -1.60 3.38 12.58
CA PRO A 218 -2.29 2.13 12.24
C PRO A 218 -2.88 2.18 10.83
N THR A 219 -3.07 1.02 10.23
CA THR A 219 -3.77 0.89 8.95
C THR A 219 -5.19 0.40 9.13
N LEU A 220 -6.07 0.82 8.21
CA LEU A 220 -7.50 0.52 8.26
C LEU A 220 -7.81 -0.76 7.48
N ARG A 221 -8.54 -1.70 8.09
CA ARG A 221 -9.05 -2.92 7.45
C ARG A 221 -10.54 -3.09 7.72
N SER A 222 -11.20 -3.93 6.92
CA SER A 222 -12.54 -4.40 7.25
C SER A 222 -12.49 -5.44 8.37
N THR A 223 -13.48 -5.50 9.26
CA THR A 223 -13.61 -6.58 10.26
C THR A 223 -13.74 -7.95 9.62
N SER A 224 -14.21 -8.02 8.36
CA SER A 224 -14.25 -9.27 7.57
C SER A 224 -12.91 -9.66 6.96
N PHE A 225 -11.85 -8.87 7.15
CA PHE A 225 -10.51 -9.21 6.67
C PHE A 225 -10.02 -10.48 7.38
N PRO A 226 -9.67 -11.55 6.63
CA PRO A 226 -9.22 -12.80 7.22
C PRO A 226 -7.77 -12.63 7.73
N PHE A 227 -7.64 -12.05 8.90
CA PHE A 227 -6.34 -11.84 9.52
C PHE A 227 -5.71 -13.19 9.87
N PRO A 228 -4.45 -13.47 9.48
CA PRO A 228 -3.81 -14.73 9.81
C PRO A 228 -3.74 -14.91 11.32
N ALA A 229 -4.31 -16.00 11.82
CA ALA A 229 -4.36 -16.28 13.26
C ALA A 229 -2.98 -16.26 13.93
N ALA A 230 -1.94 -16.64 13.19
CA ALA A 230 -0.56 -16.64 13.66
C ALA A 230 0.00 -15.21 13.85
N VAL A 231 -0.46 -14.23 13.07
CA VAL A 231 -0.02 -12.81 13.16
C VAL A 231 -0.82 -12.06 14.24
N ALA A 232 -2.03 -12.52 14.56
CA ALA A 232 -2.93 -11.85 15.52
C ALA A 232 -2.28 -11.50 16.88
N PRO A 233 -1.44 -12.35 17.50
CA PRO A 233 -0.75 -12.02 18.76
C PRO A 233 0.28 -10.89 18.65
N LEU A 234 0.77 -10.59 17.43
CA LEU A 234 1.83 -9.62 17.17
C LEU A 234 1.30 -8.21 16.86
N VAL A 235 -0.02 -8.04 16.78
CA VAL A 235 -0.65 -6.78 16.38
C VAL A 235 -1.64 -6.29 17.44
N THR A 236 -1.80 -4.97 17.47
CA THR A 236 -2.92 -4.34 18.18
C THR A 236 -4.05 -4.11 17.19
N ILE A 237 -5.25 -4.57 17.52
CA ILE A 237 -6.46 -4.39 16.71
C ILE A 237 -7.44 -3.52 17.51
N GLU A 238 -7.78 -2.35 16.95
CA GLU A 238 -8.74 -1.41 17.54
C GLU A 238 -9.98 -1.31 16.65
N GLN A 239 -11.17 -1.40 17.27
CA GLN A 239 -12.42 -1.22 16.53
C GLN A 239 -12.67 0.28 16.30
N VAL A 240 -12.96 0.63 15.06
CA VAL A 240 -13.41 1.99 14.71
C VAL A 240 -14.90 2.09 15.03
N SER A 241 -15.23 2.73 16.13
CA SER A 241 -16.64 3.03 16.47
C SER A 241 -17.22 3.93 15.38
N SER A 242 -18.15 3.43 14.59
CA SER A 242 -18.94 4.27 13.70
C SER A 242 -19.64 5.34 14.56
N PRO A 243 -19.54 6.64 14.21
CA PRO A 243 -20.28 7.66 14.94
C PRO A 243 -21.76 7.27 14.93
N SER A 244 -22.31 7.01 16.13
CA SER A 244 -23.72 6.67 16.30
C SER A 244 -24.53 7.71 15.52
N ARG A 245 -25.26 7.30 14.48
CA ARG A 245 -26.18 8.19 13.78
C ARG A 245 -27.03 8.81 14.87
N ARG A 246 -26.80 10.09 15.19
CA ARG A 246 -27.74 10.82 16.04
C ARG A 246 -29.11 10.62 15.42
N PRO A 247 -30.09 10.11 16.20
CA PRO A 247 -31.44 9.98 15.68
C PRO A 247 -31.80 11.33 15.08
N SER A 248 -32.10 11.33 13.79
CA SER A 248 -32.51 12.53 13.07
C SER A 248 -33.61 13.15 13.91
N ALA A 249 -33.36 14.35 14.46
CA ALA A 249 -34.38 15.05 15.24
C ALA A 249 -35.60 15.10 14.36
N GLN A 250 -36.65 14.40 14.79
CA GLN A 250 -37.93 14.39 14.10
C GLN A 250 -38.32 15.86 13.91
N PRO A 251 -38.60 16.34 12.69
CA PRO A 251 -38.97 17.74 12.49
C PRO A 251 -40.13 18.01 13.40
N PRO A 252 -40.15 19.17 14.11
CA PRO A 252 -41.24 19.52 14.99
C PRO A 252 -42.53 19.39 14.21
N HIS A 253 -43.46 18.62 14.76
CA HIS A 253 -44.80 18.48 14.18
C HIS A 253 -45.33 19.87 13.86
N ALA A 254 -45.53 20.17 12.60
CA ALA A 254 -46.16 21.39 12.16
C ALA A 254 -47.56 21.42 12.79
N GLU A 255 -47.81 22.39 13.69
CA GLU A 255 -49.13 22.62 14.29
C GLU A 255 -50.12 22.88 13.15
N PRO A 256 -51.27 22.19 13.09
CA PRO A 256 -52.22 22.38 12.01
C PRO A 256 -52.67 23.84 11.99
N PRO A 257 -52.87 24.44 10.82
CA PRO A 257 -53.26 25.84 10.71
C PRO A 257 -54.58 26.07 11.45
N ARG A 258 -54.58 27.03 12.40
CA ARG A 258 -55.74 27.42 13.15
C ARG A 258 -56.77 27.97 12.16
N THR A 259 -57.95 27.38 12.14
CA THR A 259 -59.11 27.84 11.36
C THR A 259 -59.48 29.23 11.82
N PRO A 260 -59.61 30.21 10.93
CA PRO A 260 -59.99 31.56 11.31
C PRO A 260 -61.42 31.58 11.85
N GLU A 261 -61.58 32.17 13.02
CA GLU A 261 -62.90 32.38 13.69
C GLU A 261 -63.81 33.27 12.83
N PRO A 262 -65.08 32.90 12.61
CA PRO A 262 -65.98 33.69 11.77
C PRO A 262 -66.31 35.04 12.44
N LYS A 263 -66.07 36.17 11.72
CA LYS A 263 -66.39 37.50 12.11
C LYS A 263 -67.94 37.65 12.33
N ARG A 264 -68.37 37.95 13.56
CA ARG A 264 -69.73 38.27 13.88
C ARG A 264 -70.18 39.53 13.10
N ALA A 265 -71.30 39.41 12.42
CA ALA A 265 -71.95 40.54 11.71
C ALA A 265 -72.47 41.62 12.69
N PRO A 266 -72.37 42.90 12.34
CA PRO A 266 -72.85 43.95 13.14
C PRO A 266 -74.41 43.95 13.22
N LYS A 267 -74.98 44.10 14.41
CA LYS A 267 -76.40 44.29 14.63
C LYS A 267 -76.78 45.74 14.20
N THR A 268 -77.58 45.85 13.18
CA THR A 268 -78.29 47.10 12.81
C THR A 268 -79.41 47.37 13.77
N ARG A 269 -79.51 48.64 14.23
CA ARG A 269 -80.63 49.23 14.93
C ARG A 269 -81.48 49.94 13.91
#